data_12c498ec11886bebad6cd8a4dba39323
#
_entry.id   12c498ec11886bebad6cd8a4dba39323
#
_cell.length_a   1.000
_cell.length_b   1.000
_cell.length_c   1.000
_cell.angle_alpha   90.00
_cell.angle_beta   90.00
_cell.angle_gamma   90.00
#
_symmetry.space_group_name_H-M   'P 1'
#
loop_
_entity.id
_entity.type
_entity.pdbx_description
1 polymer ?
#
loop_
_entity_poly.entity_id
_entity_poly.type
_entity_poly.pdbx_seq_one_letter_code
_entity_poly.pdbx_strand_id
1 'polypeptide(L)'
;MPDAGGENAVRNARIPQYYAYMLRCSDGTIYSGYTTDPCRRTAAHNRGKGAKYTRSRLPVALVYQERFDTKTEALRREAALKK
;
A
#
# COMPACT_ATOMS: atom_id res chain seq x y z
N MET A 1 -3.55 19.83 -17.27
CA MET A 1 -3.70 19.77 -16.79
C MET A 1 -3.82 19.84 -16.27
N PRO A 2 -3.80 19.73 -16.44
CA PRO A 2 -3.91 19.76 -16.04
C PRO A 2 -3.81 19.53 -15.38
N ASP A 3 -3.68 19.50 -15.52
CA ASP A 3 -3.50 19.16 -14.99
C ASP A 3 -3.31 18.85 -14.58
N ALA A 4 -2.99 20.05 -15.18
CA ALA A 4 -3.26 19.04 -14.60
C ALA A 4 -2.44 18.03 -13.80
N GLY A 5 -2.08 16.94 -14.30
CA GLY A 5 -1.48 15.85 -13.56
C GLY A 5 -0.21 16.22 -12.80
N GLY A 6 0.65 16.99 -13.42
CA GLY A 6 1.90 17.37 -12.79
C GLY A 6 1.71 18.16 -11.51
N GLU A 7 0.78 19.09 -11.55
CA GLU A 7 0.52 19.92 -10.39
C GLU A 7 -0.03 19.07 -9.24
N ASN A 8 -0.91 18.15 -9.55
CA ASN A 8 -1.46 17.25 -8.53
C ASN A 8 -0.38 16.38 -7.91
N ALA A 9 0.56 15.90 -8.72
CA ALA A 9 1.64 15.08 -8.20
C ALA A 9 2.52 15.85 -7.21
N VAL A 10 2.83 17.11 -7.53
CA VAL A 10 3.61 17.95 -6.63
C VAL A 10 2.86 18.18 -5.33
N ARG A 11 1.58 18.46 -5.42
CA ARG A 11 0.77 18.69 -4.23
C ARG A 11 0.70 17.45 -3.36
N ASN A 12 0.51 16.30 -3.97
CA ASN A 12 0.44 15.04 -3.23
C ASN A 12 1.75 14.73 -2.53
N ALA A 13 2.88 15.08 -3.16
CA ALA A 13 4.17 14.84 -2.56
C ALA A 13 4.38 15.67 -1.28
N ARG A 14 3.71 16.82 -1.18
CA ARG A 14 3.84 17.68 -0.01
C ARG A 14 2.92 17.28 1.13
N ILE A 15 1.82 16.61 0.81
CA ILE A 15 0.80 16.26 1.80
C ILE A 15 1.01 14.80 2.18
N PRO A 16 1.38 14.53 3.44
CA PRO A 16 1.55 13.14 3.85
C PRO A 16 0.26 12.37 3.67
N GLN A 17 0.37 11.18 3.15
CA GLN A 17 -0.76 10.29 2.96
C GLN A 17 -0.38 8.94 3.51
N TYR A 18 -1.29 8.34 4.26
CA TYR A 18 -1.05 7.09 4.95
C TYR A 18 -2.12 6.11 4.53
N TYR A 19 -1.72 4.86 4.24
CA TYR A 19 -2.62 3.87 3.69
C TYR A 19 -2.56 2.58 4.46
N ALA A 20 -3.73 1.98 4.66
CA ALA A 20 -3.82 0.55 4.93
C ALA A 20 -4.13 -0.12 3.59
N TYR A 21 -3.48 -1.23 3.29
CA TYR A 21 -3.65 -1.88 2.00
C TYR A 21 -3.67 -3.40 2.16
N MET A 22 -4.21 -4.06 1.14
CA MET A 22 -4.20 -5.52 1.09
C MET A 22 -3.68 -5.99 -0.25
N LEU A 23 -2.85 -7.04 -0.19
CA LEU A 23 -2.31 -7.71 -1.37
C LEU A 23 -2.86 -9.11 -1.43
N ARG A 24 -3.22 -9.53 -2.63
CA ARG A 24 -3.55 -10.91 -2.89
C ARG A 24 -2.31 -11.62 -3.40
N CYS A 25 -1.92 -12.68 -2.73
CA CYS A 25 -0.72 -13.44 -3.07
C CYS A 25 -1.02 -14.51 -4.12
N SER A 26 0.04 -15.08 -4.71
CA SER A 26 -0.12 -16.09 -5.77
C SER A 26 -0.83 -17.34 -5.27
N ASP A 27 -0.73 -17.63 -3.98
CA ASP A 27 -1.40 -18.79 -3.39
C ASP A 27 -2.81 -18.48 -2.92
N GLY A 28 -3.34 -17.27 -3.25
CA GLY A 28 -4.70 -16.89 -2.89
C GLY A 28 -4.86 -16.28 -1.50
N THR A 29 -3.79 -16.25 -0.71
CA THR A 29 -3.87 -15.64 0.61
C THR A 29 -3.79 -14.12 0.52
N ILE A 30 -4.19 -13.45 1.60
CA ILE A 30 -4.23 -11.99 1.67
C ILE A 30 -3.21 -11.51 2.70
N TYR A 31 -2.41 -10.53 2.30
CA TYR A 31 -1.48 -9.84 3.19
C TYR A 31 -1.95 -8.42 3.40
N SER A 32 -2.01 -7.97 4.66
CA SER A 32 -2.39 -6.58 4.99
C SER A 32 -1.17 -5.83 5.47
N GLY A 33 -1.05 -4.57 5.06
CA GLY A 33 0.08 -3.76 5.43
C GLY A 33 -0.26 -2.28 5.54
N TYR A 34 0.77 -1.52 5.85
CA TYR A 34 0.71 -0.07 5.95
C TYR A 34 1.81 0.52 5.06
N THR A 35 1.50 1.63 4.40
CA THR A 35 2.49 2.31 3.57
C THR A 35 2.06 3.74 3.30
N THR A 36 2.99 4.56 2.85
CA THR A 36 2.68 5.88 2.33
C THR A 36 2.50 5.88 0.80
N ASP A 37 2.78 4.75 0.14
CA ASP A 37 2.66 4.64 -1.32
C ASP A 37 2.35 3.20 -1.70
N PRO A 38 1.06 2.85 -1.86
CA PRO A 38 0.68 1.46 -2.15
C PRO A 38 1.27 0.90 -3.44
N CYS A 39 1.31 1.70 -4.51
CA CYS A 39 1.87 1.24 -5.78
C CYS A 39 3.34 0.86 -5.64
N ARG A 40 4.11 1.76 -5.05
CA ARG A 40 5.54 1.55 -4.86
C ARG A 40 5.79 0.38 -3.93
N ARG A 41 4.99 0.26 -2.88
CA ARG A 41 5.14 -0.83 -1.92
C ARG A 41 4.82 -2.18 -2.56
N THR A 42 3.77 -2.23 -3.39
CA THR A 42 3.44 -3.45 -4.12
C THR A 42 4.58 -3.87 -5.03
N ALA A 43 5.19 -2.91 -5.74
CA ALA A 43 6.32 -3.20 -6.59
C ALA A 43 7.50 -3.74 -5.78
N ALA A 44 7.73 -3.18 -4.59
CA ALA A 44 8.80 -3.66 -3.71
C ALA A 44 8.55 -5.11 -3.28
N HIS A 45 7.30 -5.44 -2.93
CA HIS A 45 6.95 -6.82 -2.60
C HIS A 45 7.28 -7.76 -3.75
N ASN A 46 6.91 -7.35 -4.99
CA ASN A 46 7.13 -8.20 -6.16
C ASN A 46 8.61 -8.34 -6.53
N ARG A 47 9.46 -7.47 -6.01
CA ARG A 47 10.91 -7.62 -6.17
C ARG A 47 11.53 -8.45 -5.04
N GLY A 48 10.70 -8.99 -4.14
CA GLY A 48 11.18 -9.76 -3.02
C GLY A 48 11.74 -8.91 -1.89
N LYS A 49 11.44 -7.61 -1.89
CA LYS A 49 11.96 -6.67 -0.88
C LYS A 49 10.88 -6.15 0.05
N GLY A 50 9.74 -6.79 0.06
CA GLY A 50 8.67 -6.44 0.98
C GLY A 50 8.72 -7.30 2.23
N ALA A 51 7.55 -7.75 2.67
CA ALA A 51 7.45 -8.55 3.89
C ALA A 51 7.94 -9.97 3.66
N LYS A 52 8.42 -10.59 4.72
CA LYS A 52 8.84 -11.99 4.68
C LYS A 52 7.69 -12.88 4.21
N TYR A 53 6.48 -12.61 4.68
CA TYR A 53 5.30 -13.39 4.33
C TYR A 53 5.08 -13.46 2.82
N THR A 54 5.26 -12.33 2.12
CA THR A 54 4.98 -12.28 0.69
C THR A 54 6.09 -12.84 -0.18
N ARG A 55 7.32 -12.92 0.34
CA ARG A 55 8.47 -13.31 -0.47
C ARG A 55 8.34 -14.69 -1.10
N SER A 56 7.69 -15.62 -0.43
CA SER A 56 7.49 -16.97 -0.95
C SER A 56 6.15 -17.13 -1.67
N ARG A 57 5.40 -16.03 -1.84
CA ARG A 57 4.05 -16.06 -2.40
C ARG A 57 3.86 -15.08 -3.55
N LEU A 58 4.94 -14.75 -4.22
CA LEU A 58 4.91 -13.82 -5.35
C LEU A 58 4.39 -14.53 -6.61
N PRO A 59 3.80 -13.79 -7.53
CA PRO A 59 3.56 -12.34 -7.49
C PRO A 59 2.36 -11.99 -6.62
N VAL A 60 2.36 -10.74 -6.16
CA VAL A 60 1.22 -10.21 -5.40
C VAL A 60 0.56 -9.09 -6.19
N ALA A 61 -0.73 -8.88 -5.93
CA ALA A 61 -1.49 -7.82 -6.57
C ALA A 61 -2.20 -6.99 -5.51
N LEU A 62 -2.19 -5.67 -5.70
CA LEU A 62 -2.90 -4.75 -4.82
C LEU A 62 -4.39 -4.88 -5.08
N VAL A 63 -5.16 -5.29 -4.07
CA VAL A 63 -6.61 -5.50 -4.22
C VAL A 63 -7.43 -4.55 -3.36
N TYR A 64 -6.80 -3.82 -2.43
CA TYR A 64 -7.51 -2.88 -1.56
C TYR A 64 -6.54 -1.85 -1.03
N GLN A 65 -7.00 -0.59 -0.95
CA GLN A 65 -6.26 0.46 -0.26
C GLN A 65 -7.25 1.46 0.32
N GLU A 66 -6.88 2.02 1.46
CA GLU A 66 -7.67 3.03 2.13
C GLU A 66 -6.73 4.09 2.67
N ARG A 67 -7.03 5.36 2.35
CA ARG A 67 -6.19 6.50 2.73
C ARG A 67 -6.66 7.09 4.06
N PHE A 68 -5.70 7.49 4.87
CA PHE A 68 -5.94 8.16 6.15
C PHE A 68 -5.08 9.41 6.25
N ASP A 69 -5.54 10.36 7.06
CA ASP A 69 -4.82 11.61 7.27
C ASP A 69 -3.67 11.47 8.23
N THR A 70 -3.70 10.45 9.10
CA THR A 70 -2.65 10.23 10.08
C THR A 70 -2.14 8.80 10.02
N LYS A 71 -0.87 8.64 10.39
CA LYS A 71 -0.24 7.34 10.46
C LYS A 71 -0.95 6.43 11.47
N THR A 72 -1.34 7.00 12.61
CA THR A 72 -2.01 6.24 13.65
C THR A 72 -3.30 5.59 13.15
N GLU A 73 -4.10 6.35 12.40
CA GLU A 73 -5.34 5.82 11.83
C GLU A 73 -5.06 4.67 10.86
N ALA A 74 -4.06 4.84 10.00
CA ALA A 74 -3.71 3.81 9.02
C ALA A 74 -3.23 2.54 9.71
N LEU A 75 -2.42 2.68 10.76
CA LEU A 75 -1.92 1.52 11.50
C LEU A 75 -3.04 0.80 12.25
N ARG A 76 -4.01 1.54 12.78
CA ARG A 76 -5.19 0.93 13.43
C ARG A 76 -5.98 0.12 12.43
N ARG A 77 -6.16 0.67 11.23
CA ARG A 77 -6.91 -0.03 10.21
C ARG A 77 -6.18 -1.28 9.74
N GLU A 78 -4.87 -1.17 9.56
CA GLU A 78 -4.06 -2.32 9.19
C GLU A 78 -4.20 -3.45 10.22
N ALA A 79 -4.14 -3.11 11.50
CA ALA A 79 -4.29 -4.10 12.55
C ALA A 79 -5.68 -4.76 12.51
N ALA A 80 -6.72 -3.97 12.24
CA ALA A 80 -8.08 -4.50 12.12
C ALA A 80 -8.21 -5.45 10.94
N LEU A 81 -7.54 -5.12 9.83
CA LEU A 81 -7.60 -5.96 8.62
C LEU A 81 -6.89 -7.31 8.82
N LYS A 82 -5.95 -7.36 9.75
CA LYS A 82 -5.20 -8.60 10.00
C LYS A 82 -5.95 -9.61 10.86
N LYS A 83 -7.07 -9.21 11.41
CA LYS A 83 -7.91 -10.15 12.17
C LYS A 83 -8.77 -10.98 11.22
#